data_934a2bf8023f76712b2f9fe1dc83cf5f
#
_entry.id   934a2bf8023f76712b2f9fe1dc83cf5f
#
_cell.length_a   1.000
_cell.length_b   1.000
_cell.length_c   1.000
_cell.angle_alpha   90.00
_cell.angle_beta   90.00
_cell.angle_gamma   90.00
#
_symmetry.space_group_name_H-M   'P 1'
#
loop_
_entity.id
_entity.type
_entity.pdbx_description
1 polymer ?
#
loop_
_entity_poly.entity_id
_entity_poly.type
_entity_poly.pdbx_seq_one_letter_code
_entity_poly.pdbx_strand_id
1 'polypeptide(L)'
;MDQKSMTSSQNFPIDNLVYDLMMIITKKSKSLKAMDHYLQDAQNNERVKASFEKIRQQDEECVKELTRHLSFLIAQRQATGPGV
;
A
#
# COMPACT_ATOMS: atom_id res chain seq x y z
N MET A 1 -7.42 21.97 3.77
CA MET A 1 -7.58 21.62 4.30
C MET A 1 -7.22 20.43 4.43
N ASP A 2 -6.81 19.88 4.41
CA ASP A 2 -6.45 18.78 4.56
C ASP A 2 -5.71 18.49 5.69
N GLN A 3 -5.22 19.30 6.39
CA GLN A 3 -4.57 19.18 7.53
C GLN A 3 -5.45 18.75 8.53
N LYS A 4 -6.61 19.02 8.41
CA LYS A 4 -7.52 18.64 9.32
C LYS A 4 -7.45 17.24 9.51
N SER A 5 -7.09 16.51 8.55
CA SER A 5 -7.06 15.14 8.72
C SER A 5 -6.05 14.81 9.76
N MET A 6 -5.06 15.59 9.91
CA MET A 6 -4.14 15.32 10.90
C MET A 6 -4.71 15.46 12.21
N THR A 7 -5.53 16.39 12.42
CA THR A 7 -6.14 16.59 13.68
C THR A 7 -6.94 15.39 14.05
N SER A 8 -7.67 14.84 13.12
CA SER A 8 -8.46 13.72 13.46
C SER A 8 -7.59 12.53 13.72
N SER A 9 -6.46 12.43 13.08
CA SER A 9 -5.60 11.31 13.30
C SER A 9 -5.07 11.25 14.69
N GLN A 10 -4.96 12.34 15.34
CA GLN A 10 -4.45 12.33 16.69
C GLN A 10 -5.34 11.58 17.63
N ASN A 11 -6.60 11.41 17.29
CA ASN A 11 -7.53 10.73 18.13
C ASN A 11 -7.71 9.27 17.77
N PHE A 12 -6.99 8.80 16.79
CA PHE A 12 -7.10 7.42 16.37
C PHE A 12 -6.25 6.54 17.26
N PRO A 13 -6.69 5.35 17.55
CA PRO A 13 -5.85 4.42 18.29
C PRO A 13 -4.66 3.93 17.50
N ILE A 14 -4.68 4.11 16.19
CA ILE A 14 -3.60 3.67 15.35
C ILE A 14 -2.76 4.84 14.93
N ASP A 15 -1.46 4.65 14.97
CA ASP A 15 -0.52 5.66 14.56
C ASP A 15 -0.79 6.08 13.12
N ASN A 16 -0.64 7.36 12.84
CA ASN A 16 -0.85 7.91 11.52
C ASN A 16 -0.06 7.20 10.46
N LEU A 17 1.21 6.98 10.71
CA LEU A 17 2.07 6.36 9.72
C LEU A 17 1.63 4.93 9.42
N VAL A 18 1.26 4.21 10.45
CA VAL A 18 0.79 2.83 10.27
C VAL A 18 -0.50 2.84 9.46
N TYR A 19 -1.40 3.76 9.78
CA TYR A 19 -2.65 3.86 9.05
C TYR A 19 -2.38 4.18 7.58
N ASP A 20 -1.48 5.12 7.32
CA ASP A 20 -1.16 5.51 5.95
C ASP A 20 -0.62 4.33 5.15
N LEU A 21 0.27 3.57 5.76
CA LEU A 21 0.84 2.41 5.09
C LEU A 21 -0.24 1.40 4.75
N MET A 22 -1.13 1.17 5.71
CA MET A 22 -2.21 0.22 5.47
C MET A 22 -3.10 0.67 4.33
N MET A 23 -3.37 1.97 4.26
CA MET A 23 -4.22 2.49 3.20
C MET A 23 -3.57 2.37 1.84
N ILE A 24 -2.29 2.70 1.75
CA ILE A 24 -1.59 2.62 0.47
C ILE A 24 -1.49 1.16 0.02
N ILE A 25 -1.15 0.27 0.94
CA ILE A 25 -1.06 -1.15 0.61
C ILE A 25 -2.40 -1.66 0.09
N THR A 26 -3.48 -1.25 0.74
CA THR A 26 -4.80 -1.67 0.32
C THR A 26 -5.14 -1.17 -1.08
N LYS A 27 -4.86 0.10 -1.34
CA LYS A 27 -5.16 0.67 -2.65
C LYS A 27 -4.34 0.00 -3.74
N LYS A 28 -3.07 -0.23 -3.48
CA LYS A 28 -2.24 -0.87 -4.48
C LYS A 28 -2.62 -2.34 -4.68
N SER A 29 -3.05 -2.99 -3.63
CA SER A 29 -3.49 -4.37 -3.75
C SER A 29 -4.75 -4.48 -4.60
N LYS A 30 -5.65 -3.52 -4.46
CA LYS A 30 -6.85 -3.50 -5.28
C LYS A 30 -6.47 -3.27 -6.75
N SER A 31 -5.52 -2.39 -6.98
CA SER A 31 -5.05 -2.12 -8.32
C SER A 31 -4.43 -3.36 -8.94
N LEU A 32 -3.66 -4.09 -8.14
CA LEU A 32 -3.03 -5.32 -8.63
C LEU A 32 -4.07 -6.37 -8.99
N LYS A 33 -5.14 -6.43 -8.22
CA LYS A 33 -6.20 -7.38 -8.54
C LYS A 33 -6.87 -7.05 -9.86
N ALA A 34 -7.01 -5.77 -10.16
CA ALA A 34 -7.62 -5.34 -11.40
C ALA A 34 -6.69 -5.53 -12.59
N MET A 35 -5.41 -5.70 -12.33
CA MET A 35 -4.42 -5.75 -13.41
C MET A 35 -4.63 -6.94 -14.35
N ASP A 36 -5.13 -8.06 -13.83
CA ASP A 36 -5.38 -9.20 -14.69
C ASP A 36 -6.39 -8.85 -15.77
N HIS A 37 -7.39 -8.07 -15.41
CA HIS A 37 -8.41 -7.64 -16.33
C HIS A 37 -7.82 -6.66 -17.34
N TYR A 38 -6.99 -5.75 -16.87
CA TYR A 38 -6.35 -4.78 -17.77
C TYR A 38 -5.44 -5.47 -18.76
N LEU A 39 -4.70 -6.48 -18.30
CA LEU A 39 -3.81 -7.20 -19.18
C LEU A 39 -4.59 -7.99 -20.22
N GLN A 40 -5.74 -8.46 -19.82
CA GLN A 40 -6.58 -9.18 -20.75
C GLN A 40 -7.06 -8.25 -21.85
N ASP A 41 -7.43 -7.05 -21.50
CA ASP A 41 -7.87 -6.06 -22.48
C ASP A 41 -6.74 -5.64 -23.41
N ALA A 42 -5.51 -5.75 -22.94
CA ALA A 42 -4.34 -5.35 -23.72
C ALA A 42 -3.69 -6.49 -24.47
N GLN A 43 -4.31 -7.67 -24.45
CA GLN A 43 -3.62 -8.84 -24.99
C GLN A 43 -3.26 -8.74 -26.49
N ASN A 44 -3.96 -7.95 -27.23
CA ASN A 44 -3.65 -7.79 -28.64
C ASN A 44 -2.79 -6.56 -28.94
N ASN A 45 -2.28 -5.92 -27.91
CA ASN A 45 -1.42 -4.77 -28.11
C ASN A 45 -0.16 -4.97 -27.28
N GLU A 46 0.88 -5.45 -27.93
CA GLU A 46 2.10 -5.82 -27.23
C GLU A 46 2.76 -4.69 -26.48
N ARG A 47 2.73 -3.50 -27.03
CA ARG A 47 3.36 -2.37 -26.36
C ARG A 47 2.64 -1.99 -25.11
N VAL A 48 1.32 -1.91 -25.18
CA VAL A 48 0.52 -1.55 -24.02
C VAL A 48 0.63 -2.65 -22.98
N LYS A 49 0.59 -3.90 -23.42
CA LYS A 49 0.69 -5.03 -22.52
C LYS A 49 2.01 -4.98 -21.75
N ALA A 50 3.10 -4.67 -22.45
CA ALA A 50 4.40 -4.59 -21.80
C ALA A 50 4.43 -3.49 -20.75
N SER A 51 3.77 -2.37 -21.03
CA SER A 51 3.71 -1.29 -20.06
C SER A 51 2.90 -1.69 -18.84
N PHE A 52 1.79 -2.39 -19.06
CA PHE A 52 0.97 -2.84 -17.94
C PHE A 52 1.73 -3.86 -17.08
N GLU A 53 2.48 -4.75 -17.72
CA GLU A 53 3.27 -5.71 -16.98
C GLU A 53 4.31 -5.01 -16.12
N LYS A 54 4.89 -3.96 -16.65
CA LYS A 54 5.87 -3.21 -15.91
C LYS A 54 5.23 -2.55 -14.68
N ILE A 55 4.05 -1.98 -14.86
CA ILE A 55 3.34 -1.37 -13.75
C ILE A 55 3.04 -2.41 -12.69
N ARG A 56 2.59 -3.59 -13.12
CA ARG A 56 2.27 -4.65 -12.17
C ARG A 56 3.49 -5.03 -11.35
N GLN A 57 4.60 -5.20 -12.03
CA GLN A 57 5.81 -5.59 -11.36
C GLN A 57 6.26 -4.53 -10.34
N GLN A 58 6.20 -3.27 -10.74
CA GLN A 58 6.58 -2.19 -9.85
C GLN A 58 5.66 -2.10 -8.65
N ASP A 59 4.37 -2.29 -8.86
CA ASP A 59 3.41 -2.22 -7.76
C ASP A 59 3.57 -3.40 -6.81
N GLU A 60 3.88 -4.57 -7.34
CA GLU A 60 4.13 -5.73 -6.49
C GLU A 60 5.34 -5.48 -5.60
N GLU A 61 6.39 -4.90 -6.17
CA GLU A 61 7.58 -4.60 -5.39
C GLU A 61 7.27 -3.56 -4.32
N CYS A 62 6.48 -2.55 -4.67
CA CYS A 62 6.09 -1.54 -3.70
C CYS A 62 5.30 -2.13 -2.55
N VAL A 63 4.35 -3.00 -2.86
CA VAL A 63 3.54 -3.62 -1.82
C VAL A 63 4.42 -4.44 -0.89
N LYS A 64 5.37 -5.17 -1.44
CA LYS A 64 6.27 -5.95 -0.61
C LYS A 64 7.09 -5.07 0.31
N GLU A 65 7.61 -3.99 -0.24
CA GLU A 65 8.42 -3.09 0.54
C GLU A 65 7.62 -2.42 1.64
N LEU A 66 6.43 -1.93 1.30
CA LEU A 66 5.60 -1.25 2.27
C LEU A 66 5.13 -2.21 3.35
N THR A 67 4.88 -3.45 3.00
CA THR A 67 4.46 -4.45 3.97
C THR A 67 5.60 -4.72 4.96
N ARG A 68 6.83 -4.73 4.49
CA ARG A 68 7.96 -4.91 5.39
C ARG A 68 8.06 -3.74 6.36
N HIS A 69 7.87 -2.52 5.87
CA HIS A 69 7.90 -1.35 6.72
C HIS A 69 6.79 -1.41 7.76
N LEU A 70 5.60 -1.83 7.33
CA LEU A 70 4.48 -1.93 8.23
C LEU A 70 4.75 -2.95 9.33
N SER A 71 5.26 -4.11 8.96
CA SER A 71 5.58 -5.15 9.93
C SER A 71 6.61 -4.66 10.93
N PHE A 72 7.61 -3.94 10.45
CA PHE A 72 8.65 -3.44 11.32
C PHE A 72 8.08 -2.42 12.31
N LEU A 73 7.23 -1.53 11.85
CA LEU A 73 6.63 -0.53 12.71
C LEU A 73 5.73 -1.16 13.77
N ILE A 74 4.96 -2.16 13.39
CA ILE A 74 4.09 -2.83 14.33
C ILE A 74 4.92 -3.56 15.38
N ALA A 75 5.98 -4.22 14.97
CA ALA A 75 6.84 -4.92 15.90
C ALA A 75 7.50 -3.95 16.86
N GLN A 76 7.91 -2.79 16.35
CA GLN A 76 8.51 -1.78 17.17
C GLN A 76 7.54 -1.30 18.22
N ARG A 77 6.31 -1.07 17.84
CA ARG A 77 5.34 -0.61 18.78
C ARG A 77 5.04 -1.61 19.84
N GLN A 78 5.01 -2.87 19.49
CA GLN A 78 4.79 -3.89 20.47
C GLN A 78 5.94 -3.99 21.44
N ALA A 79 7.15 -3.79 20.95
CA ALA A 79 8.32 -3.87 21.80
C ALA A 79 8.36 -2.73 22.79
N THR A 80 7.84 -1.58 22.42
CA THR A 80 7.84 -0.43 23.30
C THR A 80 6.48 -0.14 23.86
N GLY A 81 5.59 -1.08 23.76
CA GLY A 81 4.22 -0.84 24.14
C GLY A 81 3.97 -0.80 25.60
N PRO A 82 2.74 -0.79 25.96
CA PRO A 82 2.35 -0.61 27.34
C PRO A 82 2.93 -1.62 28.29
N GLY A 83 3.33 -2.69 27.81
CA GLY A 83 3.91 -3.63 28.68
C GLY A 83 5.25 -3.21 29.17
N VAL A 84 5.79 -2.22 28.60
CA VAL A 84 7.09 -1.73 28.97
C VAL A 84 7.05 -0.82 30.18
#